data_8b76d5247f4c13f0452b04ede906436e
#
_entry.id   8b76d5247f4c13f0452b04ede906436e
#
_cell.length_a   1.000
_cell.length_b   1.000
_cell.length_c   1.000
_cell.angle_alpha   90.00
_cell.angle_beta   90.00
_cell.angle_gamma   90.00
#
_symmetry.space_group_name_H-M   'P 1'
#
loop_
_entity.id
_entity.type
_entity.pdbx_description
1 polymer ?
#
loop_
_entity_poly.entity_id
_entity_poly.type
_entity_poly.pdbx_seq_one_letter_code
_entity_poly.pdbx_strand_id
1 'polypeptide(L)'
;AEFSKRLSKQSDLWDSPVFLQQVLRDYGSALWSYTALRDSIRTLRQQQEVNSSALAYATVFDNGLWVMNYTGQRKQSDVFTQMEQSYLQTNWFSAEDRYFSFSRRNANDSSPLEDFSALLRLAHDNNIELTVVILPVHARLLEILDYAGLWPYFEYWKRQLAAINEETASAMGRSPFTIWDFNGYYPVSTEPVSSDLHAKPLHWMYDSAHTSVNTG
;
A
#
# COMPACT_ATOMS: atom_id res chain seq x y z
N ALA A 1 12.36 -13.77 10.31
CA ALA A 1 12.42 -14.36 11.67
C ALA A 1 12.54 -13.29 12.78
N GLU A 2 13.22 -12.15 12.56
CA GLU A 2 13.38 -11.11 13.58
C GLU A 2 12.13 -10.23 13.75
N PHE A 3 11.43 -9.90 12.67
CA PHE A 3 10.28 -9.01 12.73
C PHE A 3 9.06 -9.67 13.38
N SER A 4 8.82 -10.95 13.13
CA SER A 4 7.72 -11.71 13.76
C SER A 4 7.92 -11.91 15.26
N LYS A 5 9.17 -12.03 15.71
CA LYS A 5 9.51 -12.08 17.15
C LYS A 5 9.25 -10.75 17.86
N ARG A 6 9.33 -9.63 17.15
CA ARG A 6 9.04 -8.29 17.69
C ARG A 6 7.55 -8.04 17.90
N LEU A 7 6.70 -8.65 17.08
CA LEU A 7 5.25 -8.53 17.17
C LEU A 7 4.59 -9.60 18.05
N SER A 8 5.32 -10.66 18.40
CA SER A 8 4.78 -11.66 19.33
C SER A 8 4.67 -11.06 20.73
N LYS A 9 3.46 -10.96 21.24
CA LYS A 9 3.15 -10.62 22.63
C LYS A 9 3.57 -11.73 23.61
N GLN A 10 4.76 -12.28 23.51
CA GLN A 10 5.32 -13.04 24.59
C GLN A 10 5.86 -12.05 25.63
N SER A 11 5.08 -11.83 26.68
CA SER A 11 5.39 -10.93 27.80
C SER A 11 6.80 -11.12 28.35
N ASP A 12 7.31 -12.33 28.27
CA ASP A 12 8.60 -12.75 28.80
C ASP A 12 9.81 -12.25 27.99
N LEU A 13 9.58 -11.71 26.78
CA LEU A 13 10.65 -11.14 25.94
C LEU A 13 10.97 -9.68 26.28
N TRP A 14 10.02 -8.95 26.88
CA TRP A 14 10.21 -7.53 27.18
C TRP A 14 11.20 -7.29 28.33
N ASP A 15 11.32 -8.25 29.25
CA ASP A 15 12.22 -8.20 30.40
C ASP A 15 13.55 -8.94 30.14
N SER A 16 13.75 -9.46 28.94
CA SER A 16 14.95 -10.19 28.56
C SER A 16 16.09 -9.23 28.22
N PRO A 17 17.30 -9.41 28.81
CA PRO A 17 18.49 -8.63 28.43
C PRO A 17 18.81 -8.69 26.94
N VAL A 18 18.46 -9.79 26.27
CA VAL A 18 18.64 -9.99 24.83
C VAL A 18 17.73 -9.07 24.02
N PHE A 19 16.48 -8.85 24.49
CA PHE A 19 15.54 -7.94 23.85
C PHE A 19 16.03 -6.48 23.95
N LEU A 20 16.47 -6.06 25.13
CA LEU A 20 17.03 -4.73 25.34
C LEU A 20 18.29 -4.49 24.47
N GLN A 21 19.19 -5.47 24.39
CA GLN A 21 20.35 -5.38 23.50
C GLN A 21 19.95 -5.27 22.04
N GLN A 22 18.94 -6.03 21.60
CA GLN A 22 18.40 -5.97 20.23
C GLN A 22 17.79 -4.59 19.94
N VAL A 23 16.95 -4.09 20.86
CA VAL A 23 16.33 -2.76 20.73
C VAL A 23 17.42 -1.67 20.66
N LEU A 24 18.40 -1.69 21.54
CA LEU A 24 19.51 -0.72 21.54
C LEU A 24 20.34 -0.81 20.26
N ARG A 25 20.58 -2.02 19.75
CA ARG A 25 21.29 -2.22 18.49
C ARG A 25 20.51 -1.70 17.30
N ASP A 26 19.19 -1.93 17.30
CA ASP A 26 18.30 -1.45 16.22
C ASP A 26 18.18 0.07 16.24
N TYR A 27 17.99 0.66 17.42
CA TYR A 27 18.03 2.12 17.57
C TYR A 27 19.40 2.69 17.19
N GLY A 28 20.50 2.05 17.62
CA GLY A 28 21.85 2.45 17.22
C GLY A 28 22.03 2.39 15.69
N SER A 29 21.64 1.30 15.06
CA SER A 29 21.74 1.16 13.60
C SER A 29 20.83 2.12 12.84
N ALA A 30 19.62 2.41 13.34
CA ALA A 30 18.71 3.35 12.74
C ALA A 30 19.17 4.80 12.88
N LEU A 31 19.64 5.20 14.07
CA LEU A 31 20.06 6.57 14.36
C LEU A 31 21.45 6.91 13.77
N TRP A 32 22.36 5.94 13.71
CA TRP A 32 23.76 6.14 13.26
C TRP A 32 24.04 5.56 11.86
N SER A 33 23.00 5.17 11.12
CA SER A 33 23.21 4.77 9.73
C SER A 33 23.56 5.99 8.86
N TYR A 34 24.46 5.80 7.89
CA TYR A 34 24.76 6.82 6.88
C TYR A 34 23.51 7.35 6.19
N THR A 35 22.55 6.47 5.95
CA THR A 35 21.25 6.82 5.34
C THR A 35 20.45 7.74 6.26
N ALA A 36 20.33 7.41 7.55
CA ALA A 36 19.59 8.23 8.51
C ALA A 36 20.25 9.61 8.67
N LEU A 37 21.59 9.68 8.75
CA LEU A 37 22.32 10.94 8.82
C LEU A 37 22.12 11.77 7.55
N ARG A 38 22.27 11.18 6.38
CA ARG A 38 22.05 11.85 5.09
C ARG A 38 20.63 12.39 4.98
N ASP A 39 19.63 11.57 5.33
CA ASP A 39 18.22 11.94 5.22
C ASP A 39 17.83 12.99 6.27
N SER A 40 18.45 12.96 7.47
CA SER A 40 18.30 14.01 8.48
C SER A 40 18.89 15.34 8.02
N ILE A 41 20.09 15.33 7.43
CA ILE A 41 20.70 16.54 6.84
C ILE A 41 19.85 17.07 5.69
N ARG A 42 19.32 16.18 4.85
CA ARG A 42 18.41 16.55 3.76
C ARG A 42 17.14 17.19 4.30
N THR A 43 16.53 16.61 5.33
CA THR A 43 15.34 17.14 5.99
C THR A 43 15.61 18.52 6.60
N LEU A 44 16.75 18.71 7.31
CA LEU A 44 17.11 20.00 7.89
C LEU A 44 17.34 21.09 6.81
N ARG A 45 17.97 20.73 5.70
CA ARG A 45 18.13 21.64 4.55
C ARG A 45 16.79 21.98 3.90
N GLN A 46 15.92 20.99 3.74
CA GLN A 46 14.58 21.18 3.17
C GLN A 46 13.67 21.98 4.10
N GLN A 47 13.84 21.92 5.42
CA GLN A 47 13.07 22.76 6.36
C GLN A 47 13.34 24.25 6.18
N GLN A 48 14.52 24.63 5.71
CA GLN A 48 14.81 26.04 5.36
C GLN A 48 14.20 26.46 4.02
N GLU A 49 13.92 25.49 3.12
CA GLU A 49 13.29 25.71 1.81
C GLU A 49 11.78 25.50 1.82
N VAL A 50 11.19 25.06 2.95
CA VAL A 50 9.77 24.65 3.11
C VAL A 50 8.76 25.77 2.81
N ASN A 51 9.20 26.93 2.42
CA ASN A 51 8.24 28.00 2.13
C ASN A 51 7.58 27.98 0.75
N SER A 52 7.87 27.05 -0.15
CA SER A 52 7.14 27.14 -1.43
C SER A 52 6.99 25.90 -2.31
N SER A 53 7.85 24.89 -2.25
CA SER A 53 7.79 23.84 -3.29
C SER A 53 7.33 22.44 -2.84
N ALA A 54 7.68 22.00 -1.64
CA ALA A 54 7.27 20.66 -1.19
C ALA A 54 5.80 20.60 -0.77
N LEU A 55 5.27 21.65 -0.16
CA LEU A 55 3.83 21.80 0.15
C LEU A 55 2.98 22.09 -1.11
N ALA A 56 3.61 22.46 -2.22
CA ALA A 56 2.89 22.66 -3.48
C ALA A 56 2.38 21.33 -4.08
N TYR A 57 2.99 20.19 -3.75
CA TYR A 57 2.66 18.89 -4.32
C TYR A 57 1.77 18.03 -3.44
N ALA A 58 1.73 18.26 -2.14
CA ALA A 58 0.90 17.48 -1.24
C ALA A 58 0.46 18.27 -0.01
N THR A 59 -0.75 17.99 0.46
CA THR A 59 -1.27 18.46 1.73
C THR A 59 -1.41 17.26 2.66
N VAL A 60 -0.92 17.39 3.89
CA VAL A 60 -1.12 16.41 4.95
C VAL A 60 -2.10 17.00 5.95
N PHE A 61 -3.19 16.31 6.21
CA PHE A 61 -4.19 16.70 7.18
C PHE A 61 -3.82 16.18 8.58
N ASP A 62 -4.39 16.77 9.62
CA ASP A 62 -4.13 16.39 11.02
C ASP A 62 -4.49 14.93 11.34
N ASN A 63 -5.39 14.33 10.58
CA ASN A 63 -5.74 12.91 10.67
C ASN A 63 -4.77 11.98 9.93
N GLY A 64 -3.66 12.51 9.40
CA GLY A 64 -2.66 11.77 8.64
C GLY A 64 -3.01 11.52 7.17
N LEU A 65 -4.16 12.00 6.69
CA LEU A 65 -4.51 11.89 5.28
C LEU A 65 -3.53 12.72 4.44
N TRP A 66 -2.89 12.06 3.49
CA TRP A 66 -1.98 12.69 2.55
C TRP A 66 -2.66 12.86 1.19
N VAL A 67 -2.65 14.07 0.67
CA VAL A 67 -3.34 14.43 -0.57
C VAL A 67 -2.36 15.06 -1.53
N MET A 68 -2.24 14.53 -2.73
CA MET A 68 -1.45 15.15 -3.79
C MET A 68 -2.18 16.38 -4.33
N ASN A 69 -1.52 17.53 -4.27
CA ASN A 69 -2.01 18.74 -4.91
C ASN A 69 -1.65 18.70 -6.40
N TYR A 70 -2.64 18.58 -7.25
CA TYR A 70 -2.44 18.68 -8.69
C TYR A 70 -2.10 20.13 -9.06
N THR A 71 -0.86 20.38 -9.47
CA THR A 71 -0.37 21.75 -9.74
C THR A 71 -0.74 22.27 -11.13
N GLY A 72 -1.46 21.51 -11.95
CA GLY A 72 -1.83 21.90 -13.31
C GLY A 72 -0.65 21.97 -14.31
N GLN A 73 0.55 21.60 -13.90
CA GLN A 73 1.75 21.65 -14.78
C GLN A 73 1.94 20.40 -15.65
N ARG A 74 1.11 19.38 -15.45
CA ARG A 74 1.17 18.11 -16.20
C ARG A 74 -0.20 17.73 -16.70
N LYS A 75 -0.25 17.16 -17.90
CA LYS A 75 -1.49 16.57 -18.42
C LYS A 75 -1.89 15.37 -17.58
N GLN A 76 -3.17 15.20 -17.33
CA GLN A 76 -3.69 14.03 -16.63
C GLN A 76 -3.28 12.73 -17.33
N SER A 77 -3.39 12.71 -18.67
CA SER A 77 -2.97 11.57 -19.49
C SER A 77 -1.52 11.16 -19.27
N ASP A 78 -0.62 12.13 -19.04
CA ASP A 78 0.80 11.85 -18.83
C ASP A 78 1.04 11.25 -17.41
N VAL A 79 0.32 11.76 -16.41
CA VAL A 79 0.37 11.22 -15.03
C VAL A 79 -0.12 9.78 -15.01
N PHE A 80 -1.25 9.51 -15.65
CA PHE A 80 -1.81 8.16 -15.78
C PHE A 80 -0.86 7.23 -16.52
N THR A 81 -0.35 7.65 -17.67
CA THR A 81 0.58 6.84 -18.46
C THR A 81 1.86 6.53 -17.69
N GLN A 82 2.41 7.47 -16.95
CA GLN A 82 3.57 7.22 -16.09
C GLN A 82 3.29 6.17 -15.02
N MET A 83 2.14 6.25 -14.37
CA MET A 83 1.74 5.26 -13.35
C MET A 83 1.56 3.87 -13.98
N GLU A 84 0.86 3.79 -15.08
CA GLU A 84 0.61 2.56 -15.84
C GLU A 84 1.92 1.90 -16.31
N GLN A 85 2.86 2.69 -16.83
CA GLN A 85 4.20 2.21 -17.17
C GLN A 85 4.98 1.69 -15.97
N SER A 86 4.87 2.37 -14.83
CA SER A 86 5.50 1.92 -13.59
C SER A 86 4.96 0.55 -13.15
N TYR A 87 3.65 0.35 -13.21
CA TYR A 87 3.04 -0.95 -12.92
C TYR A 87 3.54 -2.04 -13.86
N LEU A 88 3.55 -1.79 -15.17
CA LEU A 88 4.02 -2.76 -16.15
C LEU A 88 5.50 -3.11 -15.98
N GLN A 89 6.36 -2.12 -15.82
CA GLN A 89 7.81 -2.32 -15.85
C GLN A 89 8.38 -2.74 -14.49
N THR A 90 7.85 -2.16 -13.41
CA THR A 90 8.44 -2.31 -12.08
C THR A 90 7.71 -3.36 -11.25
N ASN A 91 6.37 -3.37 -11.32
CA ASN A 91 5.59 -4.20 -10.42
C ASN A 91 5.19 -5.54 -11.08
N TRP A 92 4.67 -5.54 -12.30
CA TRP A 92 4.10 -6.75 -12.88
C TRP A 92 5.12 -7.58 -13.67
N PHE A 93 5.99 -6.94 -14.44
CA PHE A 93 6.93 -7.61 -15.33
C PHE A 93 8.40 -7.30 -15.03
N SER A 94 8.72 -6.88 -13.79
CA SER A 94 10.12 -6.73 -13.43
C SER A 94 10.87 -8.06 -13.54
N ALA A 95 12.13 -8.01 -13.94
CA ALA A 95 12.95 -9.21 -14.11
C ALA A 95 13.16 -9.97 -12.78
N GLU A 96 13.12 -9.25 -11.67
CA GLU A 96 13.45 -9.78 -10.33
C GLU A 96 12.23 -10.29 -9.56
N ASP A 97 11.06 -9.65 -9.76
CA ASP A 97 9.87 -9.90 -8.96
C ASP A 97 8.61 -9.98 -9.84
N ARG A 98 8.06 -11.17 -9.98
CA ARG A 98 6.74 -11.36 -10.60
C ARG A 98 5.66 -11.27 -9.53
N TYR A 99 5.31 -10.07 -9.12
CA TYR A 99 4.36 -9.83 -8.01
C TYR A 99 2.98 -10.48 -8.19
N PHE A 100 2.55 -10.65 -9.44
CA PHE A 100 1.26 -11.27 -9.74
C PHE A 100 1.21 -12.78 -9.45
N SER A 101 2.35 -13.43 -9.26
CA SER A 101 2.39 -14.89 -9.03
C SER A 101 2.20 -15.29 -7.57
N PHE A 102 2.19 -14.34 -6.63
CA PHE A 102 2.16 -14.59 -5.18
C PHE A 102 3.27 -15.54 -4.68
N SER A 103 4.27 -15.79 -5.52
CA SER A 103 5.40 -16.66 -5.21
C SER A 103 6.50 -15.95 -4.41
N ARG A 104 6.43 -14.63 -4.32
CA ARG A 104 7.40 -13.86 -3.55
C ARG A 104 7.26 -14.20 -2.07
N ARG A 105 8.41 -14.52 -1.46
CA ARG A 105 8.52 -14.74 -0.02
C ARG A 105 9.17 -13.51 0.63
N ASN A 106 8.69 -13.15 1.81
CA ASN A 106 9.33 -12.12 2.63
C ASN A 106 10.55 -12.68 3.37
N ALA A 107 11.21 -11.85 4.18
CA ALA A 107 12.36 -12.27 4.99
C ALA A 107 12.05 -13.38 6.01
N ASN A 108 10.77 -13.67 6.28
CA ASN A 108 10.31 -14.73 7.16
C ASN A 108 9.89 -16.00 6.40
N ASP A 109 10.14 -16.05 5.09
CA ASP A 109 9.73 -17.13 4.20
C ASP A 109 8.20 -17.33 4.14
N SER A 110 7.42 -16.25 4.35
CA SER A 110 5.96 -16.25 4.17
C SER A 110 5.55 -15.50 2.90
N SER A 111 4.47 -15.94 2.29
CA SER A 111 3.83 -15.24 1.17
C SER A 111 2.91 -14.12 1.68
N PRO A 112 2.56 -13.12 0.84
CA PRO A 112 1.59 -12.09 1.20
C PRO A 112 0.22 -12.66 1.64
N LEU A 113 -0.20 -13.79 1.09
CA LEU A 113 -1.46 -14.44 1.48
C LEU A 113 -1.35 -15.14 2.85
N GLU A 114 -0.20 -15.70 3.18
CA GLU A 114 0.09 -16.23 4.52
C GLU A 114 0.15 -15.10 5.57
N ASP A 115 0.75 -13.96 5.20
CA ASP A 115 0.77 -12.77 6.06
C ASP A 115 -0.64 -12.21 6.28
N PHE A 116 -1.51 -12.23 5.26
CA PHE A 116 -2.92 -11.86 5.39
C PHE A 116 -3.65 -12.79 6.36
N SER A 117 -3.47 -14.12 6.24
CA SER A 117 -4.04 -15.08 7.21
C SER A 117 -3.56 -14.80 8.64
N ALA A 118 -2.28 -14.50 8.82
CA ALA A 118 -1.73 -14.15 10.13
C ALA A 118 -2.34 -12.87 10.71
N LEU A 119 -2.58 -11.87 9.88
CA LEU A 119 -3.26 -10.63 10.25
C LEU A 119 -4.70 -10.89 10.73
N LEU A 120 -5.46 -11.71 10.01
CA LEU A 120 -6.83 -12.07 10.38
C LEU A 120 -6.86 -12.81 11.72
N ARG A 121 -5.97 -13.76 11.93
CA ARG A 121 -5.84 -14.47 13.21
C ARG A 121 -5.52 -13.50 14.35
N LEU A 122 -4.57 -12.61 14.15
CA LEU A 122 -4.22 -11.59 15.15
C LEU A 122 -5.42 -10.71 15.52
N ALA A 123 -6.23 -10.31 14.53
CA ALA A 123 -7.43 -9.52 14.75
C ALA A 123 -8.48 -10.31 15.57
N HIS A 124 -8.73 -11.57 15.22
CA HIS A 124 -9.65 -12.44 15.97
C HIS A 124 -9.17 -12.71 17.41
N ASP A 125 -7.89 -13.02 17.62
CA ASP A 125 -7.30 -13.30 18.93
C ASP A 125 -7.41 -12.10 19.88
N ASN A 126 -7.33 -10.89 19.33
CA ASN A 126 -7.40 -9.65 20.10
C ASN A 126 -8.79 -8.99 20.10
N ASN A 127 -9.82 -9.64 19.52
CA ASN A 127 -11.18 -9.11 19.36
C ASN A 127 -11.18 -7.72 18.69
N ILE A 128 -10.33 -7.54 17.68
CA ILE A 128 -10.30 -6.32 16.86
C ILE A 128 -11.41 -6.42 15.82
N GLU A 129 -12.26 -5.40 15.74
CA GLU A 129 -13.18 -5.24 14.62
C GLU A 129 -12.39 -4.81 13.39
N LEU A 130 -12.34 -5.68 12.38
CA LEU A 130 -11.57 -5.47 11.16
C LEU A 130 -12.51 -5.40 9.95
N THR A 131 -12.30 -4.40 9.12
CA THR A 131 -12.89 -4.32 7.78
C THR A 131 -11.76 -4.27 6.76
N VAL A 132 -11.81 -5.16 5.78
CA VAL A 132 -10.86 -5.19 4.67
C VAL A 132 -11.46 -4.45 3.48
N VAL A 133 -10.68 -3.58 2.86
CA VAL A 133 -11.13 -2.78 1.71
C VAL A 133 -10.15 -2.97 0.56
N ILE A 134 -10.66 -3.40 -0.58
CA ILE A 134 -9.94 -3.40 -1.86
C ILE A 134 -10.27 -2.08 -2.53
N LEU A 135 -9.30 -1.15 -2.55
CA LEU A 135 -9.49 0.19 -3.08
C LEU A 135 -9.73 0.16 -4.59
N PRO A 136 -10.57 1.07 -5.12
CA PRO A 136 -10.80 1.16 -6.55
C PRO A 136 -9.55 1.66 -7.27
N VAL A 137 -9.33 1.12 -8.46
CA VAL A 137 -8.38 1.67 -9.43
C VAL A 137 -9.15 2.18 -10.65
N HIS A 138 -8.53 3.07 -11.43
CA HIS A 138 -9.17 3.57 -12.64
C HIS A 138 -9.32 2.47 -13.68
N ALA A 139 -10.41 2.50 -14.45
CA ALA A 139 -10.72 1.51 -15.48
C ALA A 139 -9.58 1.30 -16.48
N ARG A 140 -8.82 2.34 -16.84
CA ARG A 140 -7.63 2.21 -17.69
C ARG A 140 -6.60 1.23 -17.15
N LEU A 141 -6.38 1.20 -15.83
CA LEU A 141 -5.45 0.25 -15.22
C LEU A 141 -6.01 -1.17 -15.26
N LEU A 142 -7.32 -1.33 -15.08
CA LEU A 142 -8.00 -2.63 -15.23
C LEU A 142 -7.90 -3.17 -16.66
N GLU A 143 -8.10 -2.30 -17.66
CA GLU A 143 -7.94 -2.65 -19.09
C GLU A 143 -6.49 -3.05 -19.43
N ILE A 144 -5.50 -2.35 -18.87
CA ILE A 144 -4.09 -2.70 -19.05
C ILE A 144 -3.78 -4.05 -18.39
N LEU A 145 -4.34 -4.31 -17.22
CA LEU A 145 -4.19 -5.57 -16.51
C LEU A 145 -4.79 -6.74 -17.31
N ASP A 146 -5.95 -6.54 -17.93
CA ASP A 146 -6.58 -7.51 -18.83
C ASP A 146 -5.76 -7.71 -20.11
N TYR A 147 -5.38 -6.63 -20.79
CA TYR A 147 -4.54 -6.67 -21.98
C TYR A 147 -3.19 -7.36 -21.75
N ALA A 148 -2.61 -7.20 -20.56
CA ALA A 148 -1.39 -7.87 -20.14
C ALA A 148 -1.58 -9.36 -19.80
N GLY A 149 -2.81 -9.90 -19.87
CA GLY A 149 -3.13 -11.27 -19.54
C GLY A 149 -3.11 -11.57 -18.03
N LEU A 150 -3.18 -10.55 -17.20
CA LEU A 150 -3.09 -10.68 -15.74
C LEU A 150 -4.46 -10.74 -15.04
N TRP A 151 -5.56 -10.54 -15.78
CA TRP A 151 -6.91 -10.59 -15.21
C TRP A 151 -7.22 -11.86 -14.42
N PRO A 152 -6.87 -13.08 -14.90
CA PRO A 152 -7.11 -14.31 -14.14
C PRO A 152 -6.39 -14.33 -12.78
N TYR A 153 -5.19 -13.73 -12.69
CA TYR A 153 -4.44 -13.63 -11.43
C TYR A 153 -5.08 -12.64 -10.46
N PHE A 154 -5.60 -11.52 -10.98
CA PHE A 154 -6.33 -10.53 -10.20
C PHE A 154 -7.61 -11.13 -9.58
N GLU A 155 -8.40 -11.84 -10.37
CA GLU A 155 -9.57 -12.54 -9.90
C GLU A 155 -9.24 -13.69 -8.94
N TYR A 156 -8.15 -14.41 -9.21
CA TYR A 156 -7.65 -15.43 -8.29
C TYR A 156 -7.29 -14.82 -6.93
N TRP A 157 -6.56 -13.71 -6.93
CA TRP A 157 -6.19 -13.02 -5.71
C TRP A 157 -7.40 -12.61 -4.87
N LYS A 158 -8.41 -12.02 -5.47
CA LYS A 158 -9.64 -11.64 -4.76
C LYS A 158 -10.35 -12.86 -4.15
N ARG A 159 -10.43 -13.96 -4.90
CA ARG A 159 -10.99 -15.23 -4.39
C ARG A 159 -10.18 -15.80 -3.24
N GLN A 160 -8.85 -15.68 -3.28
CA GLN A 160 -7.99 -16.14 -2.18
C GLN A 160 -8.21 -15.31 -0.91
N LEU A 161 -8.37 -13.99 -1.03
CA LEU A 161 -8.67 -13.15 0.14
C LEU A 161 -9.98 -13.60 0.82
N ALA A 162 -11.03 -13.84 0.05
CA ALA A 162 -12.31 -14.32 0.58
C ALA A 162 -12.18 -15.71 1.23
N ALA A 163 -11.56 -16.66 0.53
CA ALA A 163 -11.37 -18.02 1.03
C ALA A 163 -10.54 -18.04 2.33
N ILE A 164 -9.42 -17.35 2.37
CA ILE A 164 -8.56 -17.27 3.57
C ILE A 164 -9.32 -16.65 4.74
N ASN A 165 -10.15 -15.63 4.50
CA ASN A 165 -10.96 -15.00 5.54
C ASN A 165 -11.98 -15.98 6.13
N GLU A 166 -12.69 -16.71 5.29
CA GLU A 166 -13.67 -17.73 5.70
C GLU A 166 -13.00 -18.90 6.44
N GLU A 167 -11.90 -19.43 5.90
CA GLU A 167 -11.16 -20.54 6.50
C GLU A 167 -10.58 -20.17 7.85
N THR A 168 -9.98 -18.96 7.96
CA THR A 168 -9.42 -18.47 9.22
C THR A 168 -10.48 -18.30 10.27
N ALA A 169 -11.60 -17.67 9.94
CA ALA A 169 -12.73 -17.49 10.85
C ALA A 169 -13.31 -18.82 11.31
N SER A 170 -13.55 -19.74 10.37
CA SER A 170 -14.07 -21.09 10.67
C SER A 170 -13.13 -21.85 11.62
N ALA A 171 -11.83 -21.84 11.38
CA ALA A 171 -10.83 -22.50 12.21
C ALA A 171 -10.79 -21.94 13.64
N MET A 172 -11.20 -20.70 13.84
CA MET A 172 -11.23 -20.02 15.12
C MET A 172 -12.62 -19.98 15.77
N GLY A 173 -13.64 -20.59 15.13
CA GLY A 173 -15.02 -20.55 15.60
C GLY A 173 -15.61 -19.13 15.63
N ARG A 174 -15.22 -18.30 14.69
CA ARG A 174 -15.62 -16.89 14.55
C ARG A 174 -16.38 -16.67 13.24
N SER A 175 -17.01 -15.52 13.10
CA SER A 175 -17.54 -15.06 11.80
C SER A 175 -16.42 -14.39 10.98
N PRO A 176 -16.42 -14.55 9.64
CA PRO A 176 -15.45 -13.88 8.79
C PRO A 176 -15.61 -12.35 8.87
N PHE A 177 -14.52 -11.65 8.68
CA PHE A 177 -14.53 -10.19 8.58
C PHE A 177 -15.19 -9.72 7.28
N THR A 178 -15.69 -8.50 7.29
CA THR A 178 -16.25 -7.89 6.07
C THR A 178 -15.12 -7.53 5.11
N ILE A 179 -15.26 -7.92 3.84
CA ILE A 179 -14.38 -7.49 2.75
C ILE A 179 -15.22 -6.71 1.74
N TRP A 180 -14.82 -5.45 1.47
CA TRP A 180 -15.41 -4.62 0.43
C TRP A 180 -14.47 -4.60 -0.78
N ASP A 181 -15.00 -4.94 -1.96
CA ASP A 181 -14.29 -4.77 -3.22
C ASP A 181 -14.90 -3.59 -3.99
N PHE A 182 -14.11 -2.54 -4.14
CA PHE A 182 -14.49 -1.33 -4.89
C PHE A 182 -13.90 -1.31 -6.30
N ASN A 183 -13.32 -2.39 -6.79
CA ASN A 183 -12.87 -2.46 -8.18
C ASN A 183 -14.02 -2.79 -9.11
N GLY A 184 -14.09 -2.03 -10.22
CA GLY A 184 -15.13 -2.23 -11.23
C GLY A 184 -15.27 -1.03 -12.15
N TYR A 185 -16.24 -1.12 -13.07
CA TYR A 185 -16.53 -0.08 -14.06
C TYR A 185 -17.77 0.72 -13.63
N TYR A 186 -17.54 1.82 -12.93
CA TYR A 186 -18.60 2.72 -12.43
C TYR A 186 -18.09 4.16 -12.42
N PRO A 187 -18.92 5.19 -12.18
CA PRO A 187 -18.53 6.59 -12.38
C PRO A 187 -17.23 7.02 -11.71
N VAL A 188 -16.90 6.45 -10.54
CA VAL A 188 -15.65 6.78 -9.83
C VAL A 188 -14.42 6.27 -10.59
N SER A 189 -14.47 5.06 -11.14
CA SER A 189 -13.34 4.42 -11.80
C SER A 189 -13.25 4.74 -13.31
N THR A 190 -14.29 5.34 -13.91
CA THR A 190 -14.36 5.62 -15.36
C THR A 190 -14.35 7.11 -15.69
N GLU A 191 -13.88 7.94 -14.78
CA GLU A 191 -13.79 9.39 -14.99
C GLU A 191 -12.90 9.71 -16.22
N PRO A 192 -13.35 10.56 -17.16
CA PRO A 192 -12.60 10.82 -18.39
C PRO A 192 -11.26 11.52 -18.12
N VAL A 193 -10.17 10.93 -18.58
CA VAL A 193 -8.81 11.47 -18.43
C VAL A 193 -8.49 12.41 -19.60
N SER A 194 -8.17 13.66 -19.26
CA SER A 194 -7.90 14.70 -20.27
C SER A 194 -6.43 14.74 -20.71
N SER A 195 -6.21 15.03 -21.97
CA SER A 195 -4.90 15.38 -22.54
C SER A 195 -4.63 16.89 -22.58
N ASP A 196 -5.57 17.71 -22.10
CA ASP A 196 -5.39 19.15 -21.97
C ASP A 196 -4.56 19.48 -20.73
N LEU A 197 -3.54 20.32 -20.90
CA LEU A 197 -2.68 20.80 -19.80
C LEU A 197 -3.45 21.64 -18.76
N HIS A 198 -4.53 22.30 -19.19
CA HIS A 198 -5.35 23.17 -18.34
C HIS A 198 -6.65 22.50 -17.88
N ALA A 199 -6.77 21.18 -18.08
CA ALA A 199 -7.93 20.46 -17.56
C ALA A 199 -8.03 20.58 -16.04
N LYS A 200 -9.26 20.66 -15.55
CA LYS A 200 -9.51 20.60 -14.11
C LYS A 200 -9.03 19.24 -13.56
N PRO A 201 -8.53 19.18 -12.33
CA PRO A 201 -8.23 17.91 -11.66
C PRO A 201 -9.41 16.97 -11.73
N LEU A 202 -9.12 15.68 -11.84
CA LEU A 202 -10.14 14.64 -11.73
C LEU A 202 -10.78 14.71 -10.34
N HIS A 203 -12.06 14.40 -10.28
CA HIS A 203 -12.80 14.46 -9.02
C HIS A 203 -12.50 13.25 -8.13
N TRP A 204 -12.40 12.06 -8.73
CA TRP A 204 -12.32 10.79 -8.00
C TRP A 204 -10.92 10.19 -7.94
N MET A 205 -10.07 10.48 -8.92
CA MET A 205 -8.77 9.83 -9.07
C MET A 205 -7.65 10.86 -9.21
N TYR A 206 -6.47 10.57 -8.64
CA TYR A 206 -5.24 11.32 -8.91
C TYR A 206 -4.49 10.80 -10.13
N ASP A 207 -4.44 9.49 -10.24
CA ASP A 207 -3.84 8.73 -11.32
C ASP A 207 -4.59 7.42 -11.52
N SER A 208 -4.05 6.48 -12.28
CA SER A 208 -4.72 5.22 -12.56
C SER A 208 -4.85 4.27 -11.35
N ALA A 209 -4.12 4.53 -10.26
CA ALA A 209 -4.08 3.65 -9.09
C ALA A 209 -4.49 4.33 -7.78
N HIS A 210 -4.50 5.66 -7.71
CA HIS A 210 -4.74 6.38 -6.47
C HIS A 210 -6.01 7.23 -6.54
N THR A 211 -6.85 7.05 -5.54
CA THR A 211 -8.10 7.80 -5.37
C THR A 211 -7.83 9.18 -4.79
N SER A 212 -8.70 10.15 -5.13
CA SER A 212 -8.73 11.47 -4.50
C SER A 212 -9.45 11.40 -3.15
N VAL A 213 -9.37 12.50 -2.39
CA VAL A 213 -10.10 12.67 -1.12
C VAL A 213 -11.63 12.58 -1.26
N ASN A 214 -12.16 12.76 -2.46
CA ASN A 214 -13.60 12.69 -2.70
C ASN A 214 -14.12 11.26 -2.80
N THR A 215 -13.23 10.27 -2.78
CA THR A 215 -13.57 8.85 -2.89
C THR A 215 -13.69 8.18 -1.51
N GLY A 216 -13.10 8.75 -0.47
CA GLY A 216 -13.07 8.20 0.90
C GLY A 216 -14.06 8.82 1.85
#